data_7e78e9dd67eb64d0877f7ab044f5315c
#
_entry.id   7e78e9dd67eb64d0877f7ab044f5315c
#
_cell.length_a   1.000
_cell.length_b   1.000
_cell.length_c   1.000
_cell.angle_alpha   90.00
_cell.angle_beta   90.00
_cell.angle_gamma   90.00
#
_symmetry.space_group_name_H-M   'P 1'
#
loop_
_entity.id
_entity.type
_entity.pdbx_description
1 polymer ?
#
loop_
_entity_poly.entity_id
_entity_poly.type
_entity_poly.pdbx_seq_one_letter_code
_entity_poly.pdbx_strand_id
1 'polypeptide(L)'
;VTLNLDAPFLQRRDANFRPLTPLNFLFRSADVFPDRDAIVYGDRRVTWRDYARRCLKLASALRRAGIEKGDVVALLAPNIPAVLEAHFGVPLAGGIINTINIRLDAAAVAFILEHGEAKVLLVDPQWSAIAREALALLPSKPLVIDIEDDMAEDGERIGDLTYEELLATGSEDDDVVWPQDEFETISLNYTSGTTGNPKGALYHHRGAYLNALGQVLHHKMDADSVYLWTLPMFHCNGWCFTWAVAAVGATHVCLRKMVAEQVFDLIEATGVTHFCGAPTVLGMLVDGAERSGKRLGAPVAVMTAGSAPPAPVLKAAEDLGFIVRHVYGTTEMHGVVSLCDWHREWDGLPGAERSRMMARQGVRTVVTDEMMVADPVTLAPVPRTGEAMGEVMFRGNMGMKGYLKNPSATEAAFAGGWYRTGDLAVVHSNGYIDIKDRSKDIIISGGENISSIEVEEVLYQHPAVASAAVIAMKHDHWGERPCAFVELKVEGSLAAEELLDFCRSRLAKFKVPDRVVFGPIERTATGKVQKFKLRDLIQDQGH
;
A
#
# COMPACT_ATOMS: atom_id res chain seq x y z
N VAL A 1 -3.96 -50.04 21.87
CA VAL A 1 -2.97 -49.53 20.88
C VAL A 1 -2.78 -48.07 21.19
N THR A 2 -1.60 -47.68 21.66
CA THR A 2 -1.29 -46.28 21.92
C THR A 2 -1.16 -45.56 20.58
N LEU A 3 -1.87 -44.45 20.38
CA LEU A 3 -1.78 -43.66 19.15
C LEU A 3 -0.39 -43.02 19.06
N ASN A 4 0.37 -43.36 18.04
CA ASN A 4 1.68 -42.78 17.76
C ASN A 4 1.59 -41.88 16.54
N LEU A 5 1.42 -40.56 16.78
CA LEU A 5 1.29 -39.55 15.73
C LEU A 5 2.64 -39.13 15.11
N ASP A 6 3.78 -39.53 15.72
CA ASP A 6 5.12 -39.24 15.25
C ASP A 6 5.74 -40.42 14.47
N ALA A 7 4.94 -41.41 14.12
CA ALA A 7 5.41 -42.57 13.38
C ALA A 7 6.04 -42.17 12.03
N PRO A 8 7.12 -42.82 11.56
CA PRO A 8 7.84 -42.44 10.33
C PRO A 8 6.96 -42.35 9.09
N PHE A 9 5.90 -43.17 9.00
CA PHE A 9 4.97 -43.16 7.87
C PHE A 9 4.01 -41.94 7.87
N LEU A 10 3.94 -41.16 8.96
CA LEU A 10 3.15 -39.94 9.09
C LEU A 10 3.96 -38.64 8.89
N GLN A 11 5.26 -38.78 8.63
CA GLN A 11 6.13 -37.62 8.38
C GLN A 11 5.83 -36.95 7.03
N ARG A 12 6.32 -35.72 6.89
CA ARG A 12 6.22 -34.94 5.64
C ARG A 12 6.81 -35.69 4.47
N ARG A 13 6.15 -35.65 3.32
CA ARG A 13 6.57 -36.26 2.05
C ARG A 13 6.24 -35.29 0.92
N ASP A 14 6.87 -35.44 -0.23
CA ASP A 14 6.61 -34.61 -1.42
C ASP A 14 5.14 -34.60 -1.84
N ALA A 15 4.41 -35.67 -1.54
CA ALA A 15 2.98 -35.79 -1.85
C ALA A 15 2.07 -34.96 -0.95
N ASN A 16 2.50 -34.59 0.26
CA ASN A 16 1.65 -33.95 1.26
C ASN A 16 2.24 -32.65 1.85
N PHE A 17 3.41 -32.22 1.40
CA PHE A 17 4.03 -30.99 1.85
C PHE A 17 4.82 -30.31 0.73
N ARG A 18 4.52 -29.05 0.52
CA ARG A 18 5.35 -28.08 -0.22
C ARG A 18 5.31 -26.75 0.51
N PRO A 19 6.39 -25.96 0.52
CA PRO A 19 6.38 -24.61 1.05
C PRO A 19 5.30 -23.75 0.39
N LEU A 20 4.57 -22.97 1.19
CA LEU A 20 3.59 -22.03 0.66
C LEU A 20 4.28 -20.93 -0.13
N THR A 21 3.83 -20.71 -1.35
CA THR A 21 4.34 -19.64 -2.23
C THR A 21 3.26 -19.20 -3.21
N PRO A 22 3.11 -17.89 -3.49
CA PRO A 22 2.15 -17.39 -4.48
C PRO A 22 2.55 -17.74 -5.92
N LEU A 23 3.78 -18.18 -6.15
CA LEU A 23 4.27 -18.50 -7.50
C LEU A 23 3.43 -19.57 -8.21
N ASN A 24 2.85 -20.49 -7.42
CA ASN A 24 2.01 -21.55 -7.95
C ASN A 24 0.71 -21.05 -8.58
N PHE A 25 0.25 -19.84 -8.20
CA PHE A 25 -0.98 -19.23 -8.75
C PHE A 25 -0.85 -18.96 -10.26
N LEU A 26 0.32 -18.54 -10.72
CA LEU A 26 0.60 -18.30 -12.13
C LEU A 26 0.37 -19.57 -12.97
N PHE A 27 0.98 -20.68 -12.56
CA PHE A 27 0.88 -21.94 -13.28
C PHE A 27 -0.55 -22.48 -13.31
N ARG A 28 -1.22 -22.46 -12.13
CA ARG A 28 -2.63 -22.87 -12.07
C ARG A 28 -3.49 -22.05 -13.04
N SER A 29 -3.30 -20.75 -13.10
CA SER A 29 -4.13 -19.88 -13.95
C SER A 29 -3.81 -20.04 -15.44
N ALA A 30 -2.53 -20.28 -15.77
CA ALA A 30 -2.14 -20.63 -17.13
C ALA A 30 -2.69 -21.99 -17.59
N ASP A 31 -2.77 -22.97 -16.69
CA ASP A 31 -3.30 -24.29 -16.99
C ASP A 31 -4.84 -24.29 -17.15
N VAL A 32 -5.53 -23.55 -16.28
CA VAL A 32 -6.99 -23.56 -16.22
C VAL A 32 -7.63 -22.58 -17.23
N PHE A 33 -6.99 -21.41 -17.44
CA PHE A 33 -7.50 -20.34 -18.28
C PHE A 33 -6.49 -19.89 -19.36
N PRO A 34 -5.85 -20.79 -20.12
CA PRO A 34 -4.69 -20.46 -20.97
C PRO A 34 -4.96 -19.33 -21.96
N ASP A 35 -6.15 -19.27 -22.52
CA ASP A 35 -6.52 -18.32 -23.58
C ASP A 35 -7.30 -17.10 -23.09
N ARG A 36 -7.56 -16.99 -21.77
CA ARG A 36 -8.18 -15.81 -21.16
C ARG A 36 -7.15 -14.68 -21.02
N ASP A 37 -7.61 -13.43 -21.16
CA ASP A 37 -6.78 -12.26 -20.91
C ASP A 37 -6.32 -12.22 -19.44
N ALA A 38 -5.02 -12.31 -19.22
CA ALA A 38 -4.38 -12.09 -17.93
C ALA A 38 -4.09 -10.60 -17.73
N ILE A 39 -3.62 -9.92 -18.78
CA ILE A 39 -3.21 -8.51 -18.72
C ILE A 39 -3.79 -7.74 -19.90
N VAL A 40 -4.38 -6.59 -19.57
CA VAL A 40 -4.85 -5.58 -20.52
C VAL A 40 -4.05 -4.30 -20.27
N TYR A 41 -3.43 -3.75 -21.33
CA TYR A 41 -2.66 -2.50 -21.27
C TYR A 41 -2.75 -1.75 -22.59
N GLY A 42 -3.52 -0.67 -22.63
CA GLY A 42 -3.91 -0.03 -23.90
C GLY A 42 -4.60 -1.04 -24.82
N ASP A 43 -4.11 -1.17 -26.04
CA ASP A 43 -4.60 -2.16 -27.01
C ASP A 43 -3.94 -3.54 -26.84
N ARG A 44 -2.91 -3.66 -26.03
CA ARG A 44 -2.20 -4.93 -25.79
C ARG A 44 -3.04 -5.83 -24.88
N ARG A 45 -3.19 -7.08 -25.32
CA ARG A 45 -3.77 -8.19 -24.56
C ARG A 45 -2.74 -9.28 -24.40
N VAL A 46 -2.57 -9.79 -23.18
CA VAL A 46 -1.67 -10.90 -22.86
C VAL A 46 -2.48 -11.99 -22.20
N THR A 47 -2.46 -13.18 -22.78
CA THR A 47 -3.18 -14.35 -22.22
C THR A 47 -2.46 -14.90 -20.99
N TRP A 48 -3.14 -15.72 -20.16
CA TRP A 48 -2.49 -16.40 -19.02
C TRP A 48 -1.34 -17.30 -19.46
N ARG A 49 -1.48 -17.96 -20.61
CA ARG A 49 -0.40 -18.77 -21.23
C ARG A 49 0.80 -17.92 -21.57
N ASP A 50 0.59 -16.80 -22.25
CA ASP A 50 1.68 -15.90 -22.65
C ASP A 50 2.31 -15.21 -21.45
N TYR A 51 1.50 -14.83 -20.45
CA TYR A 51 2.01 -14.25 -19.21
C TYR A 51 2.94 -15.23 -18.47
N ALA A 52 2.51 -16.49 -18.28
CA ALA A 52 3.35 -17.52 -17.66
C ALA A 52 4.64 -17.76 -18.45
N ARG A 53 4.55 -17.87 -19.78
CA ARG A 53 5.71 -18.04 -20.66
C ARG A 53 6.70 -16.88 -20.53
N ARG A 54 6.23 -15.64 -20.47
CA ARG A 54 7.10 -14.46 -20.29
C ARG A 54 7.76 -14.44 -18.91
N CYS A 55 7.04 -14.81 -17.86
CA CYS A 55 7.60 -14.95 -16.52
C CYS A 55 8.71 -16.03 -16.46
N LEU A 56 8.51 -17.17 -17.11
CA LEU A 56 9.50 -18.24 -17.21
C LEU A 56 10.75 -17.78 -17.98
N LYS A 57 10.56 -17.10 -19.11
CA LYS A 57 11.68 -16.51 -19.87
C LYS A 57 12.43 -15.46 -19.05
N LEU A 58 11.74 -14.61 -18.30
CA LEU A 58 12.39 -13.65 -17.41
C LEU A 58 13.22 -14.36 -16.34
N ALA A 59 12.68 -15.40 -15.70
CA ALA A 59 13.39 -16.16 -14.70
C ALA A 59 14.68 -16.81 -15.26
N SER A 60 14.57 -17.44 -16.42
CA SER A 60 15.71 -18.03 -17.14
C SER A 60 16.75 -16.97 -17.51
N ALA A 61 16.32 -15.84 -18.10
CA ALA A 61 17.19 -14.75 -18.53
C ALA A 61 17.95 -14.12 -17.36
N LEU A 62 17.28 -13.87 -16.23
CA LEU A 62 17.91 -13.33 -15.03
C LEU A 62 18.99 -14.27 -14.48
N ARG A 63 18.73 -15.58 -14.45
CA ARG A 63 19.74 -16.58 -14.04
C ARG A 63 20.94 -16.61 -15.00
N ARG A 64 20.70 -16.52 -16.31
CA ARG A 64 21.78 -16.40 -17.31
C ARG A 64 22.56 -15.09 -17.18
N ALA A 65 21.92 -14.03 -16.71
CA ALA A 65 22.56 -12.76 -16.37
C ALA A 65 23.30 -12.79 -15.02
N GLY A 66 23.33 -13.94 -14.31
CA GLY A 66 24.08 -14.15 -13.07
C GLY A 66 23.28 -13.89 -11.78
N ILE A 67 21.95 -13.81 -11.85
CA ILE A 67 21.12 -13.75 -10.64
C ILE A 67 21.12 -15.10 -9.95
N GLU A 68 21.53 -15.09 -8.69
CA GLU A 68 21.54 -16.24 -7.79
C GLU A 68 20.42 -16.11 -6.73
N LYS A 69 20.23 -17.19 -5.98
CA LYS A 69 19.23 -17.22 -4.91
C LYS A 69 19.53 -16.17 -3.84
N GLY A 70 18.56 -15.28 -3.62
CA GLY A 70 18.63 -14.18 -2.64
C GLY A 70 19.16 -12.87 -3.20
N ASP A 71 19.59 -12.81 -4.46
CA ASP A 71 19.97 -11.55 -5.11
C ASP A 71 18.75 -10.64 -5.34
N VAL A 72 18.96 -9.34 -5.26
CA VAL A 72 17.90 -8.35 -5.42
C VAL A 72 17.84 -7.85 -6.86
N VAL A 73 16.63 -7.91 -7.43
CA VAL A 73 16.26 -7.28 -8.69
C VAL A 73 15.34 -6.11 -8.40
N ALA A 74 15.84 -4.89 -8.65
CA ALA A 74 15.11 -3.65 -8.41
C ALA A 74 14.31 -3.23 -9.65
N LEU A 75 13.16 -2.59 -9.43
CA LEU A 75 12.29 -2.05 -10.47
C LEU A 75 11.97 -0.59 -10.17
N LEU A 76 12.18 0.29 -11.16
CA LEU A 76 11.75 1.68 -11.14
C LEU A 76 10.81 1.91 -12.33
N ALA A 77 9.54 1.56 -12.15
CA ALA A 77 8.54 1.57 -13.22
C ALA A 77 7.12 1.80 -12.67
N PRO A 78 6.19 2.35 -13.49
CA PRO A 78 4.79 2.51 -13.13
C PRO A 78 4.03 1.18 -13.23
N ASN A 79 2.69 1.23 -13.16
CA ASN A 79 1.84 0.03 -13.27
C ASN A 79 1.73 -0.48 -14.72
N ILE A 80 2.72 -1.21 -15.17
CA ILE A 80 2.86 -1.77 -16.54
C ILE A 80 3.05 -3.29 -16.51
N PRO A 81 2.84 -3.99 -17.63
CA PRO A 81 2.95 -5.46 -17.69
C PRO A 81 4.28 -6.03 -17.19
N ALA A 82 5.41 -5.39 -17.49
CA ALA A 82 6.73 -5.86 -17.05
C ALA A 82 6.85 -5.93 -15.51
N VAL A 83 6.17 -5.04 -14.78
CA VAL A 83 6.15 -5.10 -13.31
C VAL A 83 5.37 -6.31 -12.81
N LEU A 84 4.25 -6.68 -13.45
CA LEU A 84 3.52 -7.90 -13.15
C LEU A 84 4.36 -9.14 -13.46
N GLU A 85 5.02 -9.17 -14.62
CA GLU A 85 5.91 -10.25 -15.02
C GLU A 85 7.07 -10.44 -14.02
N ALA A 86 7.64 -9.34 -13.51
CA ALA A 86 8.72 -9.38 -12.53
C ALA A 86 8.27 -9.95 -11.17
N HIS A 87 6.99 -9.77 -10.75
CA HIS A 87 6.48 -10.33 -9.50
C HIS A 87 6.49 -11.87 -9.47
N PHE A 88 6.52 -12.50 -10.63
CA PHE A 88 6.70 -13.95 -10.76
C PHE A 88 8.10 -14.30 -11.26
N GLY A 89 8.58 -13.66 -12.33
CA GLY A 89 9.84 -14.01 -12.98
C GLY A 89 11.06 -13.84 -12.06
N VAL A 90 11.12 -12.78 -11.24
CA VAL A 90 12.23 -12.58 -10.30
C VAL A 90 12.26 -13.67 -9.21
N PRO A 91 11.16 -13.95 -8.48
CA PRO A 91 11.18 -15.03 -7.50
C PRO A 91 11.34 -16.43 -8.12
N LEU A 92 10.86 -16.68 -9.35
CA LEU A 92 11.10 -17.94 -10.07
C LEU A 92 12.57 -18.11 -10.49
N ALA A 93 13.34 -17.01 -10.58
CA ALA A 93 14.80 -17.06 -10.71
C ALA A 93 15.51 -17.32 -9.37
N GLY A 94 14.80 -17.32 -8.26
CA GLY A 94 15.34 -17.35 -6.89
C GLY A 94 15.69 -15.96 -6.34
N GLY A 95 15.44 -14.88 -7.10
CA GLY A 95 15.72 -13.51 -6.71
C GLY A 95 14.67 -12.91 -5.78
N ILE A 96 14.99 -11.76 -5.21
CA ILE A 96 14.13 -10.94 -4.36
C ILE A 96 13.70 -9.71 -5.16
N ILE A 97 12.39 -9.55 -5.37
CA ILE A 97 11.87 -8.37 -6.06
C ILE A 97 11.88 -7.16 -5.16
N ASN A 98 12.45 -6.03 -5.64
CA ASN A 98 12.41 -4.74 -4.96
C ASN A 98 11.76 -3.68 -5.86
N THR A 99 10.51 -3.36 -5.60
CA THR A 99 9.76 -2.33 -6.34
C THR A 99 10.00 -0.95 -5.72
N ILE A 100 10.67 -0.06 -6.47
CA ILE A 100 11.06 1.27 -6.00
C ILE A 100 9.90 2.26 -6.26
N ASN A 101 9.62 3.11 -5.30
CA ASN A 101 8.65 4.19 -5.45
C ASN A 101 9.15 5.21 -6.50
N ILE A 102 8.41 5.34 -7.59
CA ILE A 102 8.72 6.21 -8.74
C ILE A 102 8.68 7.72 -8.45
N ARG A 103 8.27 8.14 -7.25
CA ARG A 103 8.22 9.54 -6.83
C ARG A 103 9.40 9.94 -5.92
N LEU A 104 10.35 9.03 -5.72
CA LEU A 104 11.56 9.32 -4.96
C LEU A 104 12.55 10.12 -5.82
N ASP A 105 13.37 10.91 -5.14
CA ASP A 105 14.50 11.58 -5.75
C ASP A 105 15.69 10.61 -6.00
N ALA A 106 16.68 11.06 -6.73
CA ALA A 106 17.84 10.27 -7.10
C ALA A 106 18.64 9.78 -5.89
N ALA A 107 18.75 10.56 -4.82
CA ALA A 107 19.49 10.19 -3.63
C ALA A 107 18.81 9.03 -2.88
N ALA A 108 17.47 9.08 -2.76
CA ALA A 108 16.71 8.00 -2.14
C ALA A 108 16.73 6.72 -3.01
N VAL A 109 16.64 6.85 -4.33
CA VAL A 109 16.77 5.70 -5.25
C VAL A 109 18.17 5.08 -5.13
N ALA A 110 19.24 5.89 -5.12
CA ALA A 110 20.61 5.42 -4.94
C ALA A 110 20.78 4.68 -3.60
N PHE A 111 20.26 5.24 -2.51
CA PHE A 111 20.27 4.59 -1.21
C PHE A 111 19.59 3.21 -1.24
N ILE A 112 18.41 3.10 -1.88
CA ILE A 112 17.67 1.84 -1.97
C ILE A 112 18.45 0.80 -2.76
N LEU A 113 19.05 1.19 -3.89
CA LEU A 113 19.85 0.30 -4.74
C LEU A 113 21.09 -0.20 -4.01
N GLU A 114 21.83 0.68 -3.31
CA GLU A 114 23.03 0.34 -2.56
C GLU A 114 22.71 -0.48 -1.32
N HIS A 115 21.78 -0.03 -0.49
CA HIS A 115 21.40 -0.70 0.76
C HIS A 115 20.78 -2.08 0.49
N GLY A 116 19.97 -2.20 -0.58
CA GLY A 116 19.38 -3.44 -1.04
C GLY A 116 20.34 -4.35 -1.80
N GLU A 117 21.56 -3.89 -2.14
CA GLU A 117 22.55 -4.62 -2.95
C GLU A 117 21.96 -5.11 -4.28
N ALA A 118 21.21 -4.24 -4.95
CA ALA A 118 20.56 -4.57 -6.21
C ALA A 118 21.58 -5.00 -7.28
N LYS A 119 21.40 -6.19 -7.87
CA LYS A 119 22.23 -6.72 -8.96
C LYS A 119 21.73 -6.31 -10.34
N VAL A 120 20.43 -6.13 -10.47
CA VAL A 120 19.74 -5.70 -11.69
C VAL A 120 18.79 -4.56 -11.35
N LEU A 121 18.72 -3.56 -12.22
CA LEU A 121 17.72 -2.50 -12.21
C LEU A 121 16.92 -2.58 -13.50
N LEU A 122 15.64 -2.91 -13.41
CA LEU A 122 14.68 -2.76 -14.50
C LEU A 122 14.10 -1.33 -14.41
N VAL A 123 14.27 -0.52 -15.43
CA VAL A 123 13.89 0.89 -15.39
C VAL A 123 12.99 1.27 -16.57
N ASP A 124 11.90 1.95 -16.27
CA ASP A 124 11.07 2.55 -17.30
C ASP A 124 11.72 3.86 -17.81
N PRO A 125 11.81 4.11 -19.13
CA PRO A 125 12.49 5.27 -19.70
C PRO A 125 12.03 6.62 -19.14
N GLN A 126 10.78 6.75 -18.76
CA GLN A 126 10.24 7.98 -18.15
C GLN A 126 10.96 8.38 -16.86
N TRP A 127 11.59 7.41 -16.15
CA TRP A 127 12.41 7.66 -14.96
C TRP A 127 13.92 7.60 -15.23
N SER A 128 14.34 7.57 -16.50
CA SER A 128 15.74 7.47 -16.89
C SER A 128 16.62 8.60 -16.32
N ALA A 129 16.13 9.83 -16.24
CA ALA A 129 16.87 10.95 -15.67
C ALA A 129 17.20 10.71 -14.19
N ILE A 130 16.19 10.37 -13.36
CA ILE A 130 16.36 10.06 -11.94
C ILE A 130 17.26 8.84 -11.75
N ALA A 131 17.06 7.79 -12.57
CA ALA A 131 17.88 6.57 -12.50
C ALA A 131 19.35 6.87 -12.86
N ARG A 132 19.62 7.69 -13.88
CA ARG A 132 20.98 8.09 -14.27
C ARG A 132 21.69 8.85 -13.14
N GLU A 133 20.99 9.81 -12.51
CA GLU A 133 21.53 10.55 -11.37
C GLU A 133 21.78 9.61 -10.18
N ALA A 134 20.85 8.71 -9.87
CA ALA A 134 21.02 7.72 -8.79
C ALA A 134 22.22 6.79 -9.06
N LEU A 135 22.34 6.25 -10.28
CA LEU A 135 23.46 5.40 -10.68
C LEU A 135 24.82 6.09 -10.62
N ALA A 136 24.86 7.42 -10.79
CA ALA A 136 26.09 8.19 -10.65
C ALA A 136 26.56 8.33 -9.19
N LEU A 137 25.66 8.13 -8.22
CA LEU A 137 25.97 8.16 -6.78
C LEU A 137 26.46 6.81 -6.25
N LEU A 138 26.29 5.72 -7.01
CA LEU A 138 26.63 4.37 -6.55
C LEU A 138 28.10 4.05 -6.72
N PRO A 139 28.73 3.38 -5.72
CA PRO A 139 30.10 2.87 -5.85
C PRO A 139 30.22 1.71 -6.86
N SER A 140 29.15 0.92 -7.00
CA SER A 140 29.03 -0.17 -7.98
C SER A 140 27.64 -0.15 -8.59
N LYS A 141 27.56 -0.21 -9.91
CA LYS A 141 26.29 -0.14 -10.64
C LYS A 141 25.71 -1.54 -10.83
N PRO A 142 24.37 -1.71 -10.66
CA PRO A 142 23.68 -2.91 -11.12
C PRO A 142 23.71 -3.00 -12.65
N LEU A 143 23.39 -4.18 -13.20
CA LEU A 143 23.02 -4.32 -14.62
C LEU A 143 21.72 -3.56 -14.84
N VAL A 144 21.73 -2.62 -15.80
CA VAL A 144 20.57 -1.77 -16.09
C VAL A 144 19.87 -2.27 -17.35
N ILE A 145 18.56 -2.47 -17.24
CA ILE A 145 17.69 -2.97 -18.32
C ILE A 145 16.55 -1.96 -18.53
N ASP A 146 16.43 -1.41 -19.73
CA ASP A 146 15.34 -0.49 -20.06
C ASP A 146 14.06 -1.24 -20.41
N ILE A 147 12.94 -0.84 -19.81
CA ILE A 147 11.60 -1.36 -20.14
C ILE A 147 11.00 -0.47 -21.20
N GLU A 148 11.14 -0.85 -22.47
CA GLU A 148 10.52 -0.10 -23.56
C GLU A 148 9.00 -0.14 -23.47
N ASP A 149 8.35 1.02 -23.55
CA ASP A 149 6.91 1.17 -23.46
C ASP A 149 6.44 2.31 -24.37
N ASP A 150 5.68 1.95 -25.41
CA ASP A 150 5.14 2.90 -26.41
C ASP A 150 4.16 3.92 -25.78
N MET A 151 3.67 3.67 -24.56
CA MET A 151 2.81 4.59 -23.80
C MET A 151 3.60 5.52 -22.87
N ALA A 152 4.93 5.42 -22.83
CA ALA A 152 5.76 6.38 -22.08
C ALA A 152 5.72 7.75 -22.76
N GLU A 153 5.52 8.81 -21.94
CA GLU A 153 5.41 10.18 -22.49
C GLU A 153 6.77 10.71 -22.95
N ASP A 154 7.86 10.39 -22.21
CA ASP A 154 9.23 10.86 -22.44
C ASP A 154 10.22 9.83 -21.89
N GLY A 155 11.50 10.02 -22.17
CA GLY A 155 12.58 9.26 -21.56
C GLY A 155 13.65 8.83 -22.55
N GLU A 156 14.79 8.43 -22.00
CA GLU A 156 15.94 7.97 -22.78
C GLU A 156 16.33 6.57 -22.33
N ARG A 157 16.85 5.78 -23.25
CA ARG A 157 17.50 4.52 -22.92
C ARG A 157 18.80 4.78 -22.17
N ILE A 158 19.00 4.09 -21.03
CA ILE A 158 20.19 4.23 -20.18
C ILE A 158 20.89 2.89 -19.90
N GLY A 159 20.21 1.78 -20.19
CA GLY A 159 20.71 0.42 -20.00
C GLY A 159 21.45 -0.11 -21.23
N ASP A 160 22.17 -1.22 -21.02
CA ASP A 160 22.89 -1.93 -22.09
C ASP A 160 21.95 -2.82 -22.92
N LEU A 161 20.82 -3.24 -22.31
CA LEU A 161 19.80 -4.10 -22.91
C LEU A 161 18.40 -3.53 -22.68
N THR A 162 17.48 -3.87 -23.59
CA THR A 162 16.05 -3.71 -23.33
C THR A 162 15.47 -4.93 -22.62
N TYR A 163 14.29 -4.78 -22.05
CA TYR A 163 13.56 -5.87 -21.38
C TYR A 163 13.23 -7.01 -22.34
N GLU A 164 12.85 -6.69 -23.59
CA GLU A 164 12.56 -7.71 -24.61
C GLU A 164 13.84 -8.41 -25.10
N GLU A 165 14.96 -7.70 -25.23
CA GLU A 165 16.26 -8.30 -25.52
C GLU A 165 16.68 -9.24 -24.39
N LEU A 166 16.50 -8.85 -23.12
CA LEU A 166 16.74 -9.73 -21.98
C LEU A 166 15.87 -11.00 -22.07
N LEU A 167 14.55 -10.85 -22.25
CA LEU A 167 13.63 -11.98 -22.38
C LEU A 167 13.99 -12.93 -23.52
N ALA A 168 14.52 -12.40 -24.63
CA ALA A 168 14.95 -13.21 -25.77
C ALA A 168 16.14 -14.15 -25.44
N THR A 169 16.92 -13.84 -24.40
CA THR A 169 18.01 -14.73 -23.93
C THR A 169 17.51 -15.90 -23.09
N GLY A 170 16.27 -15.82 -22.57
CA GLY A 170 15.67 -16.83 -21.67
C GLY A 170 14.90 -17.91 -22.42
N SER A 171 14.74 -19.07 -21.79
CA SER A 171 13.91 -20.17 -22.25
C SER A 171 12.77 -20.43 -21.26
N GLU A 172 11.60 -20.77 -21.77
CA GLU A 172 10.46 -21.22 -20.95
C GLU A 172 10.61 -22.66 -20.45
N ASP A 173 11.54 -23.41 -21.04
CA ASP A 173 11.82 -24.82 -20.70
C ASP A 173 12.88 -24.96 -19.59
N ASP A 174 13.54 -23.88 -19.17
CA ASP A 174 14.54 -23.93 -18.11
C ASP A 174 13.86 -24.14 -16.74
N ASP A 175 14.52 -24.93 -15.88
CA ASP A 175 14.06 -25.16 -14.51
C ASP A 175 13.92 -23.85 -13.74
N VAL A 176 12.91 -23.76 -12.89
CA VAL A 176 12.69 -22.63 -11.98
C VAL A 176 13.16 -22.93 -10.56
N VAL A 177 13.47 -21.88 -9.80
CA VAL A 177 13.94 -22.01 -8.41
C VAL A 177 12.74 -21.91 -7.46
N TRP A 178 12.32 -23.06 -6.91
CA TRP A 178 11.29 -23.10 -5.89
C TRP A 178 11.86 -22.81 -4.49
N PRO A 179 11.14 -22.12 -3.60
CA PRO A 179 11.57 -21.96 -2.23
C PRO A 179 11.64 -23.33 -1.53
N GLN A 180 12.68 -23.54 -0.73
CA GLN A 180 12.83 -24.73 0.10
C GLN A 180 12.15 -24.54 1.47
N ASP A 181 12.03 -23.30 1.90
CA ASP A 181 11.31 -22.87 3.09
C ASP A 181 10.38 -21.71 2.72
N GLU A 182 9.14 -21.78 3.15
CA GLU A 182 8.14 -20.73 2.96
C GLU A 182 8.48 -19.41 3.67
N PHE A 183 9.47 -19.42 4.58
CA PHE A 183 10.01 -18.23 5.23
C PHE A 183 11.17 -17.60 4.43
N GLU A 184 11.58 -18.14 3.28
CA GLU A 184 12.51 -17.49 2.37
C GLU A 184 11.95 -16.15 1.88
N THR A 185 12.86 -15.21 1.57
CA THR A 185 12.46 -13.85 1.16
C THR A 185 11.99 -13.86 -0.29
N ILE A 186 10.80 -13.29 -0.54
CA ILE A 186 10.24 -13.09 -1.88
C ILE A 186 10.37 -11.64 -2.34
N SER A 187 10.27 -10.68 -1.42
CA SER A 187 10.22 -9.26 -1.76
C SER A 187 10.87 -8.39 -0.69
N LEU A 188 11.43 -7.26 -1.12
CA LEU A 188 12.00 -6.20 -0.31
C LEU A 188 11.22 -4.90 -0.62
N ASN A 189 10.58 -4.32 0.41
CA ASN A 189 9.80 -3.10 0.27
C ASN A 189 10.32 -2.02 1.22
N TYR A 190 10.62 -0.83 0.68
CA TYR A 190 11.10 0.27 1.50
C TYR A 190 9.95 1.12 2.02
N THR A 191 9.97 1.39 3.33
CA THR A 191 9.02 2.32 3.95
C THR A 191 9.43 3.76 3.67
N SER A 192 8.46 4.64 3.49
CA SER A 192 8.71 6.08 3.50
C SER A 192 9.05 6.52 4.94
N GLY A 193 10.31 6.40 5.31
CA GLY A 193 10.78 6.81 6.64
C GLY A 193 10.40 8.25 6.95
N THR A 194 9.74 8.46 8.10
CA THR A 194 9.38 9.81 8.57
C THR A 194 10.49 10.45 9.41
N THR A 195 11.61 9.73 9.63
CA THR A 195 12.71 10.14 10.53
C THR A 195 14.04 9.57 10.08
N GLY A 196 14.44 9.78 8.82
CA GLY A 196 15.73 9.30 8.30
C GLY A 196 15.59 8.43 7.04
N ASN A 197 16.65 7.67 6.73
CA ASN A 197 16.67 6.79 5.57
C ASN A 197 15.53 5.75 5.59
N PRO A 198 14.95 5.40 4.42
CA PRO A 198 13.92 4.38 4.32
C PRO A 198 14.39 3.04 4.90
N LYS A 199 13.50 2.31 5.58
CA LYS A 199 13.78 0.96 6.09
C LYS A 199 13.26 -0.07 5.11
N GLY A 200 14.08 -1.06 4.77
CA GLY A 200 13.71 -2.15 3.87
C GLY A 200 13.06 -3.31 4.63
N ALA A 201 11.74 -3.47 4.53
CA ALA A 201 11.02 -4.60 5.10
C ALA A 201 11.12 -5.83 4.19
N LEU A 202 11.56 -6.96 4.75
CA LEU A 202 11.72 -8.22 4.02
C LEU A 202 10.46 -9.08 4.16
N TYR A 203 9.85 -9.44 3.02
CA TYR A 203 8.69 -10.31 2.96
C TYR A 203 9.10 -11.75 2.65
N HIS A 204 8.31 -12.71 3.12
CA HIS A 204 8.51 -14.13 2.86
C HIS A 204 7.35 -14.72 2.03
N HIS A 205 7.61 -15.83 1.35
CA HIS A 205 6.65 -16.51 0.47
C HIS A 205 5.32 -16.84 1.17
N ARG A 206 5.36 -17.35 2.42
CA ARG A 206 4.15 -17.65 3.20
C ARG A 206 3.25 -16.44 3.40
N GLY A 207 3.83 -15.30 3.82
CA GLY A 207 3.06 -14.07 4.04
C GLY A 207 2.42 -13.55 2.76
N ALA A 208 3.16 -13.57 1.65
CA ALA A 208 2.64 -13.18 0.34
C ALA A 208 1.50 -14.10 -0.14
N TYR A 209 1.65 -15.43 0.06
CA TYR A 209 0.62 -16.42 -0.26
C TYR A 209 -0.67 -16.20 0.53
N LEU A 210 -0.56 -16.10 1.87
CA LEU A 210 -1.72 -15.94 2.74
C LEU A 210 -2.41 -14.61 2.49
N ASN A 211 -1.65 -13.52 2.36
CA ASN A 211 -2.26 -12.21 2.11
C ASN A 211 -2.95 -12.16 0.74
N ALA A 212 -2.35 -12.73 -0.31
CA ALA A 212 -3.00 -12.80 -1.62
C ALA A 212 -4.36 -13.51 -1.53
N LEU A 213 -4.45 -14.65 -0.84
CA LEU A 213 -5.73 -15.34 -0.62
C LEU A 213 -6.69 -14.55 0.26
N GLY A 214 -6.17 -13.86 1.29
CA GLY A 214 -6.96 -12.94 2.11
C GLY A 214 -7.60 -11.83 1.27
N GLN A 215 -6.84 -11.22 0.33
CA GLN A 215 -7.37 -10.20 -0.57
C GLN A 215 -8.48 -10.76 -1.48
N VAL A 216 -8.29 -11.95 -2.05
CA VAL A 216 -9.33 -12.63 -2.84
C VAL A 216 -10.64 -12.75 -2.06
N LEU A 217 -10.57 -13.25 -0.82
CA LEU A 217 -11.74 -13.46 0.04
C LEU A 217 -12.42 -12.13 0.42
N HIS A 218 -11.63 -11.15 0.88
CA HIS A 218 -12.17 -9.89 1.38
C HIS A 218 -12.62 -8.94 0.27
N HIS A 219 -11.98 -8.98 -0.90
CA HIS A 219 -12.43 -8.20 -2.06
C HIS A 219 -13.50 -8.94 -2.87
N LYS A 220 -13.81 -10.21 -2.49
CA LYS A 220 -14.80 -11.08 -3.16
C LYS A 220 -14.48 -11.31 -4.63
N MET A 221 -13.23 -11.58 -4.94
CA MET A 221 -12.76 -11.83 -6.30
C MET A 221 -12.96 -13.27 -6.73
N ASP A 222 -13.20 -13.45 -8.02
CA ASP A 222 -13.28 -14.71 -8.72
C ASP A 222 -12.60 -14.63 -10.09
N ALA A 223 -12.76 -15.67 -10.92
CA ALA A 223 -12.15 -15.72 -12.24
C ALA A 223 -12.72 -14.69 -13.23
N ASP A 224 -13.91 -14.17 -13.00
CA ASP A 224 -14.54 -13.17 -13.86
C ASP A 224 -14.25 -11.74 -13.42
N SER A 225 -13.48 -11.58 -12.34
CA SER A 225 -13.06 -10.28 -11.84
C SER A 225 -12.09 -9.60 -12.79
N VAL A 226 -12.23 -8.28 -12.97
CA VAL A 226 -11.34 -7.42 -13.74
C VAL A 226 -10.80 -6.35 -12.80
N TYR A 227 -9.48 -6.41 -12.52
CA TYR A 227 -8.83 -5.56 -11.54
C TYR A 227 -8.05 -4.42 -12.20
N LEU A 228 -8.46 -3.17 -11.94
CA LEU A 228 -7.78 -1.97 -12.44
C LEU A 228 -6.68 -1.49 -11.49
N TRP A 229 -5.49 -1.30 -12.00
CA TRP A 229 -4.31 -0.87 -11.25
C TRP A 229 -4.24 0.65 -11.05
N THR A 230 -5.12 1.20 -10.21
CA THR A 230 -5.01 2.56 -9.69
C THR A 230 -4.06 2.64 -8.48
N LEU A 231 -3.94 1.54 -7.72
CA LEU A 231 -2.97 1.38 -6.65
C LEU A 231 -1.57 1.16 -7.25
N PRO A 232 -0.52 1.90 -6.80
CA PRO A 232 0.83 1.64 -7.28
C PRO A 232 1.32 0.23 -6.92
N MET A 233 1.80 -0.53 -7.91
CA MET A 233 2.36 -1.88 -7.71
C MET A 233 3.61 -1.87 -6.82
N PHE A 234 4.34 -0.75 -6.77
CA PHE A 234 5.52 -0.62 -5.92
C PHE A 234 5.18 -0.47 -4.43
N HIS A 235 3.94 -0.14 -4.07
CA HIS A 235 3.55 0.06 -2.68
C HIS A 235 3.06 -1.25 -2.07
N CYS A 236 3.85 -1.78 -1.11
CA CYS A 236 3.60 -3.09 -0.48
C CYS A 236 3.27 -4.18 -1.53
N ASN A 237 4.02 -4.19 -2.63
CA ASN A 237 3.78 -5.01 -3.81
C ASN A 237 2.31 -5.02 -4.26
N GLY A 238 1.75 -3.81 -4.38
CA GLY A 238 0.36 -3.59 -4.76
C GLY A 238 -0.62 -4.28 -3.81
N TRP A 239 -0.36 -4.25 -2.48
CA TRP A 239 -1.13 -4.93 -1.43
C TRP A 239 -1.35 -6.42 -1.72
N CYS A 240 -0.36 -7.09 -2.33
CA CYS A 240 -0.42 -8.48 -2.79
C CYS A 240 -1.43 -8.78 -3.91
N PHE A 241 -2.09 -7.77 -4.52
CA PHE A 241 -2.99 -8.02 -5.65
C PHE A 241 -2.24 -8.46 -6.91
N THR A 242 -0.93 -8.23 -7.02
CA THR A 242 -0.09 -8.81 -8.06
C THR A 242 -0.16 -10.34 -8.10
N TRP A 243 -0.33 -10.97 -6.94
CA TRP A 243 -0.50 -12.41 -6.78
C TRP A 243 -1.96 -12.83 -6.58
N ALA A 244 -2.80 -11.97 -5.93
CA ALA A 244 -4.20 -12.28 -5.66
C ALA A 244 -5.04 -12.44 -6.94
N VAL A 245 -4.84 -11.55 -7.92
CA VAL A 245 -5.51 -11.63 -9.23
C VAL A 245 -5.13 -12.93 -9.94
N ALA A 246 -3.85 -13.33 -9.87
CA ALA A 246 -3.38 -14.60 -10.43
C ALA A 246 -3.95 -15.81 -9.69
N ALA A 247 -4.21 -15.73 -8.38
CA ALA A 247 -4.75 -16.86 -7.61
C ALA A 247 -6.12 -17.35 -8.15
N VAL A 248 -6.92 -16.44 -8.70
CA VAL A 248 -8.26 -16.76 -9.24
C VAL A 248 -8.33 -16.79 -10.77
N GLY A 249 -7.24 -16.41 -11.47
CA GLY A 249 -7.23 -16.33 -12.94
C GLY A 249 -8.04 -15.14 -13.48
N ALA A 250 -8.13 -14.06 -12.72
CA ALA A 250 -8.79 -12.82 -13.08
C ALA A 250 -7.93 -11.97 -14.04
N THR A 251 -8.46 -10.86 -14.53
CA THR A 251 -7.75 -9.98 -15.48
C THR A 251 -7.15 -8.76 -14.78
N HIS A 252 -5.87 -8.48 -15.02
CA HIS A 252 -5.22 -7.23 -14.66
C HIS A 252 -5.44 -6.18 -15.76
N VAL A 253 -5.92 -4.99 -15.41
CA VAL A 253 -5.94 -3.82 -16.29
C VAL A 253 -4.89 -2.84 -15.79
N CYS A 254 -3.79 -2.69 -16.52
CA CYS A 254 -2.70 -1.80 -16.16
C CYS A 254 -3.06 -0.35 -16.50
N LEU A 255 -2.73 0.57 -15.58
CA LEU A 255 -2.91 2.00 -15.74
C LEU A 255 -1.60 2.72 -15.39
N ARG A 256 -0.93 3.26 -16.39
CA ARG A 256 0.37 3.91 -16.24
C ARG A 256 0.30 5.18 -15.38
N LYS A 257 -0.75 6.00 -15.59
CA LYS A 257 -0.95 7.29 -14.92
C LYS A 257 -2.39 7.43 -14.46
N MET A 258 -2.58 7.85 -13.22
CA MET A 258 -3.91 8.07 -12.65
C MET A 258 -4.53 9.35 -13.23
N VAL A 259 -5.50 9.19 -14.14
CA VAL A 259 -6.34 10.26 -14.70
C VAL A 259 -7.79 9.81 -14.59
N ALA A 260 -8.63 10.61 -13.94
CA ALA A 260 -10.00 10.20 -13.59
C ALA A 260 -10.83 9.79 -14.82
N GLU A 261 -10.74 10.58 -15.89
CA GLU A 261 -11.48 10.33 -17.14
C GLU A 261 -11.05 9.00 -17.78
N GLN A 262 -9.74 8.69 -17.79
CA GLN A 262 -9.21 7.40 -18.28
C GLN A 262 -9.67 6.21 -17.43
N VAL A 263 -9.80 6.40 -16.11
CA VAL A 263 -10.33 5.34 -15.22
C VAL A 263 -11.76 4.99 -15.61
N PHE A 264 -12.64 5.97 -15.83
CA PHE A 264 -14.02 5.71 -16.28
C PHE A 264 -14.05 5.06 -17.67
N ASP A 265 -13.19 5.49 -18.60
CA ASP A 265 -13.09 4.89 -19.93
C ASP A 265 -12.65 3.42 -19.86
N LEU A 266 -11.67 3.11 -19.01
CA LEU A 266 -11.22 1.73 -18.79
C LEU A 266 -12.29 0.88 -18.10
N ILE A 267 -13.02 1.42 -17.12
CA ILE A 267 -14.13 0.71 -16.46
C ILE A 267 -15.17 0.30 -17.52
N GLU A 268 -15.55 1.20 -18.41
CA GLU A 268 -16.53 0.93 -19.46
C GLU A 268 -15.97 -0.03 -20.52
N ALA A 269 -14.74 0.20 -21.01
CA ALA A 269 -14.17 -0.55 -22.13
C ALA A 269 -13.76 -1.98 -21.76
N THR A 270 -13.34 -2.22 -20.49
CA THR A 270 -12.81 -3.53 -20.07
C THR A 270 -13.68 -4.24 -19.04
N GLY A 271 -14.77 -3.62 -18.59
CA GLY A 271 -15.64 -4.21 -17.58
C GLY A 271 -15.01 -4.33 -16.21
N VAL A 272 -14.20 -3.34 -15.79
CA VAL A 272 -13.57 -3.33 -14.46
C VAL A 272 -14.59 -3.54 -13.35
N THR A 273 -14.29 -4.48 -12.48
CA THR A 273 -15.13 -4.86 -11.32
C THR A 273 -14.50 -4.47 -9.99
N HIS A 274 -13.16 -4.33 -9.94
CA HIS A 274 -12.40 -4.14 -8.71
C HIS A 274 -11.22 -3.19 -8.91
N PHE A 275 -10.91 -2.38 -7.90
CA PHE A 275 -9.64 -1.69 -7.75
C PHE A 275 -9.35 -1.34 -6.29
N CYS A 276 -8.14 -0.87 -6.01
CA CYS A 276 -7.75 -0.33 -4.72
C CYS A 276 -7.14 1.05 -4.88
N GLY A 277 -7.34 1.94 -3.92
CA GLY A 277 -6.74 3.27 -3.97
C GLY A 277 -6.80 4.00 -2.63
N ALA A 278 -5.98 5.06 -2.51
CA ALA A 278 -6.07 5.98 -1.38
C ALA A 278 -7.38 6.79 -1.46
N PRO A 279 -7.84 7.39 -0.35
CA PRO A 279 -9.01 8.29 -0.36
C PRO A 279 -8.90 9.44 -1.35
N THR A 280 -7.68 9.90 -1.65
CA THR A 280 -7.41 10.92 -2.68
C THR A 280 -7.78 10.43 -4.08
N VAL A 281 -7.62 9.14 -4.38
CA VAL A 281 -8.05 8.56 -5.66
C VAL A 281 -9.58 8.61 -5.77
N LEU A 282 -10.30 8.25 -4.69
CA LEU A 282 -11.75 8.36 -4.66
C LEU A 282 -12.21 9.82 -4.87
N GLY A 283 -11.57 10.78 -4.19
CA GLY A 283 -11.84 12.20 -4.38
C GLY A 283 -11.64 12.64 -5.83
N MET A 284 -10.52 12.27 -6.46
CA MET A 284 -10.25 12.57 -7.87
C MET A 284 -11.30 11.96 -8.82
N LEU A 285 -11.80 10.75 -8.53
CA LEU A 285 -12.85 10.10 -9.32
C LEU A 285 -14.20 10.80 -9.14
N VAL A 286 -14.55 11.21 -7.92
CA VAL A 286 -15.77 12.00 -7.65
C VAL A 286 -15.73 13.31 -8.42
N ASP A 287 -14.66 14.10 -8.28
CA ASP A 287 -14.46 15.36 -8.99
C ASP A 287 -14.46 15.17 -10.51
N GLY A 288 -13.81 14.08 -11.00
CA GLY A 288 -13.79 13.75 -12.42
C GLY A 288 -15.17 13.39 -12.98
N ALA A 289 -15.98 12.66 -12.20
CA ALA A 289 -17.36 12.33 -12.56
C ALA A 289 -18.25 13.58 -12.61
N GLU A 290 -18.10 14.51 -11.66
CA GLU A 290 -18.82 15.78 -11.66
C GLU A 290 -18.48 16.63 -12.88
N ARG A 291 -17.18 16.75 -13.24
CA ARG A 291 -16.74 17.53 -14.40
C ARG A 291 -17.15 16.92 -15.73
N SER A 292 -17.07 15.60 -15.88
CA SER A 292 -17.30 14.90 -17.15
C SER A 292 -18.73 14.42 -17.35
N GLY A 293 -19.55 14.40 -16.28
CA GLY A 293 -20.89 13.81 -16.30
C GLY A 293 -20.89 12.28 -16.37
N LYS A 294 -19.73 11.61 -16.29
CA LYS A 294 -19.62 10.14 -16.35
C LYS A 294 -20.25 9.47 -15.13
N ARG A 295 -20.80 8.27 -15.34
CA ARG A 295 -21.40 7.43 -14.31
C ARG A 295 -20.97 5.99 -14.54
N LEU A 296 -21.01 5.18 -13.49
CA LEU A 296 -20.75 3.74 -13.60
C LEU A 296 -21.96 3.03 -14.20
N GLY A 297 -21.72 2.14 -15.17
CA GLY A 297 -22.75 1.26 -15.75
C GLY A 297 -23.08 0.07 -14.85
N ALA A 298 -22.17 -0.33 -13.96
CA ALA A 298 -22.33 -1.39 -12.98
C ALA A 298 -21.53 -1.05 -11.70
N PRO A 299 -21.88 -1.61 -10.53
CA PRO A 299 -21.13 -1.38 -9.30
C PRO A 299 -19.68 -1.86 -9.41
N VAL A 300 -18.74 -1.06 -8.87
CA VAL A 300 -17.31 -1.39 -8.82
C VAL A 300 -16.86 -1.45 -7.37
N ALA A 301 -16.25 -2.56 -6.97
CA ALA A 301 -15.75 -2.76 -5.61
C ALA A 301 -14.41 -2.03 -5.42
N VAL A 302 -14.29 -1.29 -4.32
CA VAL A 302 -13.08 -0.50 -4.02
C VAL A 302 -12.61 -0.76 -2.60
N MET A 303 -11.34 -1.13 -2.45
CA MET A 303 -10.68 -1.05 -1.14
C MET A 303 -9.88 0.24 -1.04
N THR A 304 -10.07 0.98 0.06
CA THR A 304 -9.36 2.23 0.33
C THR A 304 -8.60 2.17 1.65
N ALA A 305 -7.37 2.68 1.65
CA ALA A 305 -6.50 2.76 2.82
C ALA A 305 -5.45 3.89 2.69
N GLY A 306 -4.56 3.96 3.68
CA GLY A 306 -3.47 4.96 3.73
C GLY A 306 -3.81 6.15 4.63
N SER A 307 -5.08 6.52 4.71
CA SER A 307 -5.67 7.44 5.69
C SER A 307 -7.16 7.13 5.83
N ALA A 308 -7.81 7.65 6.88
CA ALA A 308 -9.25 7.55 6.99
C ALA A 308 -9.92 8.36 5.86
N PRO A 309 -10.84 7.74 5.09
CA PRO A 309 -11.54 8.45 4.02
C PRO A 309 -12.53 9.45 4.61
N PRO A 310 -12.55 10.73 4.14
CA PRO A 310 -13.54 11.70 4.60
C PRO A 310 -14.96 11.23 4.29
N ALA A 311 -15.88 11.40 5.25
CA ALA A 311 -17.27 10.96 5.11
C ALA A 311 -17.99 11.52 3.85
N PRO A 312 -17.80 12.79 3.44
CA PRO A 312 -18.36 13.31 2.20
C PRO A 312 -17.86 12.60 0.95
N VAL A 313 -16.56 12.22 0.91
CA VAL A 313 -15.96 11.49 -0.21
C VAL A 313 -16.53 10.08 -0.30
N LEU A 314 -16.68 9.39 0.84
CA LEU A 314 -17.30 8.06 0.90
C LEU A 314 -18.71 8.09 0.34
N LYS A 315 -19.53 9.04 0.81
CA LYS A 315 -20.91 9.18 0.34
C LYS A 315 -20.97 9.46 -1.16
N ALA A 316 -20.19 10.41 -1.66
CA ALA A 316 -20.17 10.76 -3.08
C ALA A 316 -19.71 9.59 -3.95
N ALA A 317 -18.72 8.81 -3.50
CA ALA A 317 -18.27 7.60 -4.19
C ALA A 317 -19.38 6.52 -4.23
N GLU A 318 -20.10 6.29 -3.11
CA GLU A 318 -21.25 5.37 -3.09
C GLU A 318 -22.38 5.86 -4.03
N ASP A 319 -22.67 7.15 -4.06
CA ASP A 319 -23.69 7.75 -4.95
C ASP A 319 -23.32 7.57 -6.45
N LEU A 320 -22.03 7.44 -6.77
CA LEU A 320 -21.54 7.10 -8.12
C LEU A 320 -21.66 5.61 -8.45
N GLY A 321 -21.89 4.74 -7.47
CA GLY A 321 -21.97 3.28 -7.64
C GLY A 321 -20.72 2.50 -7.21
N PHE A 322 -19.74 3.13 -6.56
CA PHE A 322 -18.63 2.42 -5.94
C PHE A 322 -19.07 1.74 -4.65
N ILE A 323 -18.63 0.48 -4.46
CA ILE A 323 -18.80 -0.26 -3.21
C ILE A 323 -17.51 -0.13 -2.43
N VAL A 324 -17.45 0.89 -1.55
CA VAL A 324 -16.22 1.22 -0.82
C VAL A 324 -16.07 0.40 0.45
N ARG A 325 -14.89 -0.17 0.65
CA ARG A 325 -14.48 -0.83 1.89
C ARG A 325 -13.19 -0.22 2.42
N HIS A 326 -13.24 0.32 3.62
CA HIS A 326 -12.05 0.83 4.27
C HIS A 326 -11.25 -0.32 4.86
N VAL A 327 -9.94 -0.32 4.58
CA VAL A 327 -8.99 -1.32 5.06
C VAL A 327 -7.79 -0.62 5.70
N TYR A 328 -7.10 -1.33 6.58
CA TYR A 328 -5.88 -0.83 7.21
C TYR A 328 -4.78 -1.88 7.14
N GLY A 329 -3.57 -1.40 7.04
CA GLY A 329 -2.38 -2.22 7.04
C GLY A 329 -1.11 -1.40 7.00
N THR A 330 0.02 -2.08 7.20
CA THR A 330 1.35 -1.49 7.19
C THR A 330 2.26 -2.25 6.26
N THR A 331 3.36 -1.62 5.84
CA THR A 331 4.38 -2.29 5.02
C THR A 331 4.91 -3.53 5.72
N GLU A 332 5.09 -3.46 7.03
CA GLU A 332 5.64 -4.52 7.85
C GLU A 332 4.73 -5.76 7.98
N MET A 333 3.47 -5.63 7.58
CA MET A 333 2.48 -6.70 7.58
C MET A 333 2.02 -7.11 6.18
N HIS A 334 2.81 -6.87 5.15
CA HIS A 334 2.50 -7.12 3.73
C HIS A 334 1.30 -6.32 3.18
N GLY A 335 0.84 -5.30 3.86
CA GLY A 335 -0.30 -4.48 3.47
C GLY A 335 -1.51 -4.67 4.36
N VAL A 336 -2.64 -5.14 3.82
CA VAL A 336 -3.95 -5.17 4.51
C VAL A 336 -4.00 -6.24 5.59
N VAL A 337 -4.29 -5.83 6.84
CA VAL A 337 -4.43 -6.71 8.01
C VAL A 337 -5.75 -6.54 8.76
N SER A 338 -6.46 -5.43 8.54
CA SER A 338 -7.82 -5.26 9.06
C SER A 338 -8.70 -4.53 8.05
N LEU A 339 -10.00 -4.67 8.21
CA LEU A 339 -11.00 -4.10 7.33
C LEU A 339 -12.26 -3.75 8.08
N CYS A 340 -12.97 -2.74 7.60
CA CYS A 340 -14.34 -2.47 8.03
C CYS A 340 -15.27 -3.50 7.39
N ASP A 341 -15.41 -4.66 8.04
CA ASP A 341 -16.33 -5.69 7.57
C ASP A 341 -17.77 -5.26 7.83
N TRP A 342 -18.55 -5.12 6.74
CA TRP A 342 -19.85 -4.47 6.79
C TRP A 342 -20.96 -5.43 7.23
N HIS A 343 -21.74 -5.02 8.22
CA HIS A 343 -22.93 -5.75 8.69
C HIS A 343 -24.20 -5.24 7.99
N ARG A 344 -25.04 -6.14 7.52
CA ARG A 344 -26.27 -5.78 6.81
C ARG A 344 -27.24 -4.92 7.63
N GLU A 345 -27.26 -5.10 8.95
CA GLU A 345 -28.06 -4.28 9.85
C GLU A 345 -27.66 -2.79 9.87
N TRP A 346 -26.45 -2.46 9.37
CA TRP A 346 -25.99 -1.07 9.22
C TRP A 346 -26.50 -0.38 7.95
N ASP A 347 -27.12 -1.12 7.04
CA ASP A 347 -27.67 -0.54 5.80
C ASP A 347 -28.76 0.50 6.09
N GLY A 348 -29.49 0.35 7.18
CA GLY A 348 -30.54 1.27 7.62
C GLY A 348 -30.07 2.45 8.48
N LEU A 349 -28.76 2.60 8.73
CA LEU A 349 -28.25 3.71 9.53
C LEU A 349 -28.38 5.06 8.79
N PRO A 350 -28.61 6.17 9.55
CA PRO A 350 -28.55 7.53 8.97
C PRO A 350 -27.20 7.77 8.29
N GLY A 351 -27.20 8.53 7.18
CA GLY A 351 -26.02 8.70 6.33
C GLY A 351 -24.74 9.13 7.07
N ALA A 352 -24.85 10.05 8.03
CA ALA A 352 -23.70 10.48 8.83
C ALA A 352 -23.16 9.38 9.77
N GLU A 353 -24.04 8.54 10.32
CA GLU A 353 -23.64 7.42 11.17
C GLU A 353 -23.04 6.29 10.33
N ARG A 354 -23.66 5.98 9.19
CA ARG A 354 -23.14 5.03 8.20
C ARG A 354 -21.71 5.38 7.78
N SER A 355 -21.47 6.65 7.39
CA SER A 355 -20.13 7.11 6.99
C SER A 355 -19.10 6.99 8.12
N ARG A 356 -19.49 7.29 9.37
CA ARG A 356 -18.62 7.10 10.53
C ARG A 356 -18.27 5.62 10.78
N MET A 357 -19.23 4.72 10.56
CA MET A 357 -18.96 3.28 10.66
C MET A 357 -18.01 2.82 9.55
N MET A 358 -18.22 3.28 8.31
CA MET A 358 -17.37 2.94 7.16
C MET A 358 -15.94 3.46 7.28
N ALA A 359 -15.73 4.58 7.99
CA ALA A 359 -14.40 5.16 8.20
C ALA A 359 -13.54 4.38 9.21
N ARG A 360 -14.09 3.44 9.98
CA ARG A 360 -13.34 2.62 10.93
C ARG A 360 -12.41 1.64 10.20
N GLN A 361 -11.28 1.32 10.83
CA GLN A 361 -10.34 0.30 10.32
C GLN A 361 -10.84 -1.13 10.60
N GLY A 362 -11.85 -1.25 11.44
CA GLY A 362 -12.67 -2.45 11.59
C GLY A 362 -12.04 -3.56 12.41
N VAL A 363 -12.03 -4.76 11.85
CA VAL A 363 -11.59 -6.00 12.50
C VAL A 363 -10.49 -6.67 11.70
N ARG A 364 -9.75 -7.59 12.33
CA ARG A 364 -8.69 -8.36 11.66
C ARG A 364 -9.21 -9.12 10.44
N THR A 365 -8.38 -9.26 9.41
CA THR A 365 -8.68 -10.12 8.25
C THR A 365 -8.68 -11.60 8.64
N VAL A 366 -9.23 -12.46 7.77
CA VAL A 366 -9.26 -13.92 8.01
C VAL A 366 -7.86 -14.56 8.08
N VAL A 367 -6.84 -13.89 7.54
CA VAL A 367 -5.45 -14.37 7.52
C VAL A 367 -4.56 -13.66 8.55
N THR A 368 -5.12 -12.70 9.30
CA THR A 368 -4.45 -12.06 10.44
C THR A 368 -4.75 -12.86 11.70
N ASP A 369 -3.76 -13.55 12.25
CA ASP A 369 -3.96 -14.47 13.36
C ASP A 369 -4.44 -13.74 14.62
N GLU A 370 -3.77 -12.66 15.02
CA GLU A 370 -4.12 -11.86 16.18
C GLU A 370 -3.99 -10.36 15.93
N MET A 371 -4.93 -9.59 16.49
CA MET A 371 -4.92 -8.12 16.54
C MET A 371 -5.31 -7.67 17.94
N MET A 372 -4.58 -6.73 18.50
CA MET A 372 -4.81 -6.19 19.83
C MET A 372 -4.61 -4.67 19.81
N VAL A 373 -5.40 -3.98 20.63
CA VAL A 373 -5.13 -2.59 21.02
C VAL A 373 -4.81 -2.60 22.50
N ALA A 374 -3.61 -2.18 22.87
CA ALA A 374 -3.11 -2.34 24.23
C ALA A 374 -2.28 -1.14 24.69
N ASP A 375 -2.14 -1.02 26.00
CA ASP A 375 -1.16 -0.12 26.59
C ASP A 375 0.25 -0.48 26.11
N PRO A 376 1.03 0.48 25.58
CA PRO A 376 2.32 0.18 24.95
C PRO A 376 3.40 -0.30 25.93
N VAL A 377 3.23 -0.10 27.25
CA VAL A 377 4.20 -0.48 28.27
C VAL A 377 3.84 -1.82 28.91
N THR A 378 2.60 -1.94 29.34
CA THR A 378 2.14 -3.13 30.09
C THR A 378 1.63 -4.25 29.21
N LEU A 379 1.33 -3.97 27.93
CA LEU A 379 0.65 -4.86 26.98
C LEU A 379 -0.74 -5.29 27.44
N ALA A 380 -1.34 -4.57 28.40
CA ALA A 380 -2.70 -4.83 28.84
C ALA A 380 -3.69 -4.32 27.79
N PRO A 381 -4.63 -5.17 27.30
CA PRO A 381 -5.65 -4.74 26.34
C PRO A 381 -6.50 -3.60 26.89
N VAL A 382 -6.82 -2.62 26.05
CA VAL A 382 -7.71 -1.51 26.42
C VAL A 382 -9.17 -1.97 26.52
N PRO A 383 -10.00 -1.34 27.37
CA PRO A 383 -11.44 -1.61 27.43
C PRO A 383 -12.13 -1.30 26.09
N ARG A 384 -13.16 -2.10 25.74
CA ARG A 384 -13.97 -1.93 24.52
C ARG A 384 -15.08 -0.90 24.70
N THR A 385 -14.71 0.30 25.13
CA THR A 385 -15.65 1.41 25.36
C THR A 385 -15.69 2.45 24.23
N GLY A 386 -14.70 2.41 23.33
CA GLY A 386 -14.51 3.44 22.31
C GLY A 386 -13.81 4.71 22.83
N GLU A 387 -13.27 4.69 24.05
CA GLU A 387 -12.68 5.86 24.71
C GLU A 387 -11.19 5.69 25.01
N ALA A 388 -10.83 4.53 25.62
CA ALA A 388 -9.46 4.26 26.02
C ALA A 388 -8.57 4.00 24.80
N MET A 389 -7.52 4.80 24.63
CA MET A 389 -6.54 4.62 23.57
C MET A 389 -5.45 3.64 23.96
N GLY A 390 -5.01 2.83 22.99
CA GLY A 390 -3.83 1.99 23.07
C GLY A 390 -3.16 1.87 21.70
N GLU A 391 -1.99 1.24 21.66
CA GLU A 391 -1.29 0.95 20.42
C GLU A 391 -1.90 -0.27 19.73
N VAL A 392 -2.11 -0.17 18.41
CA VAL A 392 -2.53 -1.31 17.59
C VAL A 392 -1.33 -2.24 17.40
N MET A 393 -1.52 -3.51 17.68
CA MET A 393 -0.48 -4.53 17.57
C MET A 393 -1.00 -5.75 16.83
N PHE A 394 -0.12 -6.38 16.07
CA PHE A 394 -0.45 -7.58 15.30
C PHE A 394 0.52 -8.72 15.61
N ARG A 395 0.03 -9.94 15.44
CA ARG A 395 0.82 -11.16 15.47
C ARG A 395 0.28 -12.11 14.42
N GLY A 396 1.17 -12.81 13.71
CA GLY A 396 0.75 -13.83 12.77
C GLY A 396 1.67 -14.02 11.59
N ASN A 397 1.21 -14.89 10.71
CA ASN A 397 1.95 -15.45 9.58
C ASN A 397 2.23 -14.46 8.44
N MET A 398 1.65 -13.26 8.46
CA MET A 398 1.87 -12.24 7.44
C MET A 398 2.96 -11.21 7.82
N GLY A 399 3.41 -11.19 9.07
CA GLY A 399 4.44 -10.25 9.51
C GLY A 399 5.75 -10.39 8.73
N MET A 400 6.41 -9.27 8.45
CA MET A 400 7.73 -9.26 7.78
C MET A 400 8.75 -10.12 8.53
N LYS A 401 9.83 -10.51 7.86
CA LYS A 401 10.99 -11.15 8.53
C LYS A 401 11.72 -10.19 9.46
N GLY A 402 11.72 -8.91 9.12
CA GLY A 402 12.42 -7.83 9.79
C GLY A 402 12.88 -6.76 8.80
N TYR A 403 13.60 -5.78 9.30
CA TYR A 403 14.22 -4.74 8.47
C TYR A 403 15.63 -5.14 8.04
N LEU A 404 15.88 -5.09 6.75
CA LEU A 404 17.18 -5.38 6.14
C LEU A 404 18.28 -4.54 6.83
N LYS A 405 19.38 -5.19 7.25
CA LYS A 405 20.55 -4.55 7.89
C LYS A 405 20.23 -3.65 9.11
N ASN A 406 19.06 -3.83 9.73
CA ASN A 406 18.64 -3.00 10.87
C ASN A 406 18.08 -3.84 12.03
N PRO A 407 18.95 -4.56 12.78
CA PRO A 407 18.53 -5.42 13.87
C PRO A 407 17.82 -4.64 14.99
N SER A 408 18.32 -3.44 15.35
CA SER A 408 17.73 -2.65 16.43
C SER A 408 16.28 -2.22 16.13
N ALA A 409 16.01 -1.77 14.90
CA ALA A 409 14.64 -1.44 14.49
C ALA A 409 13.74 -2.68 14.39
N THR A 410 14.31 -3.84 14.02
CA THR A 410 13.57 -5.12 13.98
C THR A 410 13.16 -5.54 15.39
N GLU A 411 14.08 -5.56 16.34
CA GLU A 411 13.80 -5.90 17.74
C GLU A 411 12.76 -4.94 18.35
N ALA A 412 12.88 -3.64 18.09
CA ALA A 412 11.91 -2.66 18.55
C ALA A 412 10.52 -2.88 17.93
N ALA A 413 10.46 -3.23 16.64
CA ALA A 413 9.20 -3.49 15.95
C ALA A 413 8.48 -4.74 16.47
N PHE A 414 9.23 -5.74 16.99
CA PHE A 414 8.67 -7.01 17.50
C PHE A 414 8.71 -7.12 19.03
N ALA A 415 8.92 -6.01 19.72
CA ALA A 415 9.02 -5.99 21.18
C ALA A 415 7.79 -6.58 21.86
N GLY A 416 8.00 -7.46 22.83
CA GLY A 416 6.93 -8.15 23.56
C GLY A 416 6.23 -9.26 22.75
N GLY A 417 6.82 -9.69 21.62
CA GLY A 417 6.27 -10.74 20.76
C GLY A 417 5.09 -10.29 19.90
N TRP A 418 4.94 -8.99 19.70
CA TRP A 418 3.94 -8.36 18.84
C TRP A 418 4.61 -7.39 17.86
N TYR A 419 4.10 -7.35 16.63
CA TYR A 419 4.46 -6.24 15.76
C TYR A 419 3.80 -4.95 16.25
N ARG A 420 4.61 -3.95 16.54
CA ARG A 420 4.26 -2.63 17.09
C ARG A 420 4.06 -1.64 15.95
N THR A 421 2.82 -1.19 15.74
CA THR A 421 2.51 -0.31 14.59
C THR A 421 2.90 1.15 14.82
N GLY A 422 2.92 1.58 16.09
CA GLY A 422 3.00 2.98 16.48
C GLY A 422 1.72 3.77 16.18
N ASP A 423 0.65 3.13 15.72
CA ASP A 423 -0.66 3.74 15.51
C ASP A 423 -1.54 3.53 16.76
N LEU A 424 -2.17 4.60 17.25
CA LEU A 424 -3.04 4.58 18.42
C LEU A 424 -4.50 4.47 18.00
N ALA A 425 -5.25 3.60 18.65
CA ALA A 425 -6.66 3.36 18.38
C ALA A 425 -7.48 3.19 19.66
N VAL A 426 -8.79 3.31 19.50
CA VAL A 426 -9.77 2.83 20.49
C VAL A 426 -10.44 1.57 19.97
N VAL A 427 -11.03 0.77 20.88
CA VAL A 427 -11.82 -0.41 20.52
C VAL A 427 -13.27 -0.16 20.91
N HIS A 428 -14.18 -0.24 19.94
CA HIS A 428 -15.62 -0.14 20.20
C HIS A 428 -16.18 -1.44 20.79
N SER A 429 -17.38 -1.38 21.35
CA SER A 429 -18.04 -2.53 22.00
C SER A 429 -18.23 -3.73 21.09
N ASN A 430 -18.36 -3.51 19.78
CA ASN A 430 -18.44 -4.55 18.75
C ASN A 430 -17.08 -5.10 18.28
N GLY A 431 -15.97 -4.66 18.90
CA GLY A 431 -14.62 -5.12 18.57
C GLY A 431 -13.94 -4.37 17.41
N TYR A 432 -14.62 -3.41 16.79
CA TYR A 432 -14.04 -2.60 15.71
C TYR A 432 -13.04 -1.61 16.26
N ILE A 433 -11.87 -1.55 15.65
CA ILE A 433 -10.86 -0.53 15.97
C ILE A 433 -11.15 0.75 15.18
N ASP A 434 -10.78 1.86 15.79
CA ASP A 434 -10.87 3.20 15.20
C ASP A 434 -9.57 3.93 15.53
N ILE A 435 -8.68 4.08 14.52
CA ILE A 435 -7.37 4.71 14.66
C ILE A 435 -7.57 6.19 14.90
N LYS A 436 -6.99 6.67 15.98
CA LYS A 436 -7.10 8.07 16.41
C LYS A 436 -5.90 8.89 16.02
N ASP A 437 -4.70 8.34 16.04
CA ASP A 437 -3.49 9.01 15.58
C ASP A 437 -2.29 8.07 15.56
N ARG A 438 -1.14 8.61 15.15
CA ARG A 438 0.16 7.99 15.44
C ARG A 438 0.68 8.48 16.78
N SER A 439 1.35 7.59 17.51
CA SER A 439 1.92 7.93 18.83
C SER A 439 2.83 9.17 18.81
N LYS A 440 3.53 9.40 17.68
CA LYS A 440 4.41 10.55 17.46
C LYS A 440 3.70 11.81 16.94
N ASP A 441 2.44 11.70 16.55
CA ASP A 441 1.65 12.81 15.99
C ASP A 441 0.59 13.30 16.99
N ILE A 442 0.36 12.60 18.10
CA ILE A 442 -0.45 13.06 19.23
C ILE A 442 0.14 14.37 19.76
N ILE A 443 -0.72 15.34 19.99
CA ILE A 443 -0.37 16.66 20.52
C ILE A 443 -0.66 16.67 22.01
N ILE A 444 0.35 16.92 22.84
CA ILE A 444 0.22 16.91 24.30
C ILE A 444 0.09 18.34 24.81
N SER A 445 -1.14 18.78 25.05
CA SER A 445 -1.47 20.15 25.47
C SER A 445 -1.91 20.18 26.92
N GLY A 446 -1.12 20.73 27.81
CA GLY A 446 -1.46 20.84 29.23
C GLY A 446 -1.69 19.49 29.92
N GLY A 447 -1.07 18.40 29.42
CA GLY A 447 -1.24 17.04 29.90
C GLY A 447 -2.41 16.28 29.26
N GLU A 448 -3.18 16.91 28.39
CA GLU A 448 -4.26 16.29 27.61
C GLU A 448 -3.77 15.86 26.23
N ASN A 449 -4.16 14.65 25.80
CA ASN A 449 -3.86 14.12 24.48
C ASN A 449 -4.88 14.62 23.47
N ILE A 450 -4.40 15.27 22.40
CA ILE A 450 -5.21 15.72 21.29
C ILE A 450 -4.85 14.90 20.06
N SER A 451 -5.83 14.22 19.48
CA SER A 451 -5.67 13.58 18.18
C SER A 451 -5.59 14.64 17.08
N SER A 452 -4.52 14.62 16.30
CA SER A 452 -4.40 15.49 15.14
C SER A 452 -5.47 15.17 14.09
N ILE A 453 -5.83 13.87 13.95
CA ILE A 453 -6.87 13.40 13.03
C ILE A 453 -8.26 13.92 13.44
N GLU A 454 -8.60 13.95 14.73
CA GLU A 454 -9.89 14.49 15.21
C GLU A 454 -10.05 15.97 14.80
N VAL A 455 -8.98 16.74 14.89
CA VAL A 455 -9.00 18.15 14.47
C VAL A 455 -9.09 18.28 12.95
N GLU A 456 -8.35 17.46 12.21
CA GLU A 456 -8.39 17.38 10.75
C GLU A 456 -9.80 17.03 10.24
N GLU A 457 -10.49 16.09 10.86
CA GLU A 457 -11.87 15.70 10.51
C GLU A 457 -12.85 16.88 10.62
N VAL A 458 -12.69 17.71 11.64
CA VAL A 458 -13.53 18.91 11.78
C VAL A 458 -13.19 19.93 10.70
N LEU A 459 -11.92 20.16 10.39
CA LEU A 459 -11.48 21.06 9.32
C LEU A 459 -12.02 20.63 7.95
N TYR A 460 -12.03 19.32 7.65
CA TYR A 460 -12.59 18.76 6.40
C TYR A 460 -14.11 18.97 6.26
N GLN A 461 -14.85 19.20 7.35
CA GLN A 461 -16.28 19.49 7.27
C GLN A 461 -16.58 20.91 6.75
N HIS A 462 -15.58 21.78 6.71
CA HIS A 462 -15.77 23.13 6.19
C HIS A 462 -15.80 23.13 4.65
N PRO A 463 -16.85 23.71 4.00
CA PRO A 463 -17.04 23.62 2.54
C PRO A 463 -15.88 24.13 1.69
N ALA A 464 -15.14 25.14 2.16
CA ALA A 464 -14.02 25.75 1.45
C ALA A 464 -12.71 24.95 1.58
N VAL A 465 -12.63 23.97 2.49
CA VAL A 465 -11.41 23.19 2.74
C VAL A 465 -11.30 22.05 1.71
N ALA A 466 -10.18 22.01 1.00
CA ALA A 466 -9.83 20.91 0.11
C ALA A 466 -9.01 19.85 0.85
N SER A 467 -8.09 20.29 1.73
CA SER A 467 -7.23 19.42 2.51
C SER A 467 -6.82 20.09 3.82
N ALA A 468 -6.57 19.27 4.85
CA ALA A 468 -6.07 19.72 6.14
C ALA A 468 -5.05 18.75 6.71
N ALA A 469 -4.10 19.29 7.47
CA ALA A 469 -3.14 18.53 8.27
C ALA A 469 -2.85 19.29 9.55
N VAL A 470 -2.84 18.58 10.68
CA VAL A 470 -2.61 19.18 12.00
C VAL A 470 -1.36 18.58 12.63
N ILE A 471 -0.52 19.45 13.18
CA ILE A 471 0.72 19.08 13.85
C ILE A 471 0.82 19.74 15.22
N ALA A 472 1.66 19.19 16.09
CA ALA A 472 2.06 19.83 17.33
C ALA A 472 2.95 21.05 17.04
N MET A 473 2.61 22.17 17.64
CA MET A 473 3.43 23.38 17.70
C MET A 473 3.81 23.65 19.16
N LYS A 474 5.08 23.94 19.43
CA LYS A 474 5.54 24.29 20.80
C LYS A 474 4.79 25.49 21.36
N HIS A 475 4.44 25.43 22.64
CA HIS A 475 3.76 26.51 23.35
C HIS A 475 4.30 26.62 24.79
N ASP A 476 4.73 27.81 25.18
CA ASP A 476 5.45 28.05 26.45
C ASP A 476 4.65 27.63 27.70
N HIS A 477 3.33 27.78 27.67
CA HIS A 477 2.48 27.47 28.83
C HIS A 477 1.90 26.05 28.79
N TRP A 478 1.52 25.54 27.60
CA TRP A 478 0.80 24.29 27.44
C TRP A 478 1.68 23.13 27.00
N GLY A 479 2.99 23.35 26.75
CA GLY A 479 3.90 22.41 26.13
C GLY A 479 3.72 22.33 24.62
N GLU A 480 2.55 21.87 24.18
CA GLU A 480 2.18 21.84 22.76
C GLU A 480 0.77 22.39 22.53
N ARG A 481 0.53 22.90 21.32
CA ARG A 481 -0.79 23.30 20.82
C ARG A 481 -0.96 22.86 19.36
N PRO A 482 -2.21 22.60 18.92
CA PRO A 482 -2.46 22.24 17.53
C PRO A 482 -2.18 23.41 16.59
N CYS A 483 -1.48 23.15 15.48
CA CYS A 483 -1.32 24.04 14.34
C CYS A 483 -1.89 23.37 13.10
N ALA A 484 -2.84 24.01 12.44
CA ALA A 484 -3.52 23.51 11.25
C ALA A 484 -2.89 24.07 9.98
N PHE A 485 -2.47 23.20 9.07
CA PHE A 485 -2.17 23.52 7.69
C PHE A 485 -3.39 23.21 6.84
N VAL A 486 -3.81 24.14 6.00
CA VAL A 486 -5.08 24.03 5.26
C VAL A 486 -4.90 24.45 3.81
N GLU A 487 -5.32 23.57 2.93
CA GLU A 487 -5.40 23.80 1.49
C GLU A 487 -6.86 24.11 1.14
N LEU A 488 -7.10 25.27 0.52
CA LEU A 488 -8.45 25.71 0.15
C LEU A 488 -8.80 25.26 -1.27
N LYS A 489 -10.08 24.98 -1.53
CA LYS A 489 -10.59 24.69 -2.88
C LYS A 489 -10.43 25.91 -3.82
N VAL A 490 -10.57 27.10 -3.27
CA VAL A 490 -10.34 28.38 -3.96
C VAL A 490 -9.45 29.22 -3.05
N GLU A 491 -8.29 29.60 -3.52
CA GLU A 491 -7.33 30.38 -2.74
C GLU A 491 -7.96 31.71 -2.28
N GLY A 492 -7.72 32.07 -1.02
CA GLY A 492 -8.24 33.32 -0.42
C GLY A 492 -9.75 33.32 -0.12
N SER A 493 -10.45 32.19 -0.30
CA SER A 493 -11.91 32.11 -0.08
C SER A 493 -12.34 32.05 1.39
N LEU A 494 -11.39 31.93 2.34
CA LEU A 494 -11.65 31.73 3.76
C LEU A 494 -10.59 32.45 4.61
N ALA A 495 -11.00 33.16 5.65
CA ALA A 495 -10.10 33.74 6.63
C ALA A 495 -9.77 32.75 7.76
N ALA A 496 -8.56 32.85 8.33
CA ALA A 496 -8.10 31.94 9.41
C ALA A 496 -9.05 32.02 10.63
N GLU A 497 -9.48 33.21 11.03
CA GLU A 497 -10.37 33.38 12.18
C GLU A 497 -11.76 32.75 11.96
N GLU A 498 -12.30 32.84 10.75
CA GLU A 498 -13.56 32.19 10.39
C GLU A 498 -13.45 30.64 10.52
N LEU A 499 -12.34 30.06 10.08
CA LEU A 499 -12.08 28.62 10.23
C LEU A 499 -11.87 28.23 11.71
N LEU A 500 -11.23 29.09 12.49
CA LEU A 500 -11.07 28.87 13.94
C LEU A 500 -12.43 28.94 14.67
N ASP A 501 -13.32 29.88 14.30
CA ASP A 501 -14.68 29.94 14.84
C ASP A 501 -15.51 28.72 14.48
N PHE A 502 -15.34 28.21 13.26
CA PHE A 502 -15.94 26.95 12.85
C PHE A 502 -15.46 25.77 13.73
N CYS A 503 -14.15 25.71 14.03
CA CYS A 503 -13.57 24.71 14.94
C CYS A 503 -14.07 24.89 16.39
N ARG A 504 -14.15 26.12 16.90
CA ARG A 504 -14.63 26.42 18.26
C ARG A 504 -16.07 25.95 18.50
N SER A 505 -16.90 25.95 17.47
CA SER A 505 -18.28 25.46 17.56
C SER A 505 -18.41 23.91 17.60
N ARG A 506 -17.33 23.16 17.34
CA ARG A 506 -17.34 21.70 17.12
C ARG A 506 -16.33 20.93 17.96
N LEU A 507 -15.28 21.61 18.44
CA LEU A 507 -14.21 21.01 19.23
C LEU A 507 -14.21 21.54 20.68
N ALA A 508 -13.73 20.74 21.60
CA ALA A 508 -13.38 21.21 22.93
C ALA A 508 -12.32 22.31 22.84
N LYS A 509 -12.40 23.33 23.69
CA LYS A 509 -11.57 24.55 23.63
C LYS A 509 -10.06 24.26 23.51
N PHE A 510 -9.56 23.25 24.21
CA PHE A 510 -8.13 22.90 24.20
C PHE A 510 -7.68 22.21 22.89
N LYS A 511 -8.62 21.67 22.09
CA LYS A 511 -8.37 21.01 20.80
C LYS A 511 -8.38 21.99 19.61
N VAL A 512 -8.90 23.20 19.79
CA VAL A 512 -8.95 24.21 18.72
C VAL A 512 -7.53 24.61 18.34
N PRO A 513 -7.17 24.64 17.04
CA PRO A 513 -5.85 25.11 16.62
C PRO A 513 -5.57 26.54 17.10
N ASP A 514 -4.35 26.79 17.56
CA ASP A 514 -3.90 28.14 17.88
C ASP A 514 -3.44 28.90 16.63
N ARG A 515 -3.09 28.18 15.58
CA ARG A 515 -2.61 28.76 14.32
C ARG A 515 -3.18 28.00 13.12
N VAL A 516 -3.54 28.76 12.08
CA VAL A 516 -3.91 28.25 10.75
C VAL A 516 -2.92 28.79 9.73
N VAL A 517 -2.35 27.90 8.91
CA VAL A 517 -1.43 28.22 7.81
C VAL A 517 -2.09 27.73 6.52
N PHE A 518 -2.41 28.65 5.61
CA PHE A 518 -2.94 28.32 4.30
C PHE A 518 -1.81 28.07 3.30
N GLY A 519 -1.93 27.03 2.51
CA GLY A 519 -0.96 26.67 1.46
C GLY A 519 -1.05 25.20 1.05
N PRO A 520 -0.24 24.79 0.07
CA PRO A 520 -0.20 23.41 -0.40
C PRO A 520 0.35 22.48 0.69
N ILE A 521 -0.25 21.28 0.78
CA ILE A 521 0.16 20.24 1.72
C ILE A 521 0.89 19.12 0.97
N GLU A 522 2.19 18.97 1.22
CA GLU A 522 2.99 17.92 0.60
C GLU A 522 2.57 16.52 1.05
N ARG A 523 2.48 15.62 0.08
CA ARG A 523 2.03 14.24 0.27
C ARG A 523 3.01 13.23 -0.30
N THR A 524 3.02 12.04 0.27
CA THR A 524 3.70 10.88 -0.32
C THR A 524 3.00 10.41 -1.60
N ALA A 525 3.66 9.52 -2.34
CA ALA A 525 3.08 8.84 -3.50
C ALA A 525 1.73 8.16 -3.24
N THR A 526 1.50 7.74 -2.00
CA THR A 526 0.26 7.10 -1.55
C THR A 526 -0.77 8.07 -0.99
N GLY A 527 -0.56 9.39 -1.18
CA GLY A 527 -1.47 10.44 -0.72
C GLY A 527 -1.32 10.81 0.76
N LYS A 528 -0.39 10.21 1.50
CA LYS A 528 -0.17 10.47 2.92
C LYS A 528 0.55 11.78 3.14
N VAL A 529 0.02 12.63 4.04
CA VAL A 529 0.65 13.90 4.41
C VAL A 529 2.03 13.69 5.06
N GLN A 530 3.01 14.49 4.65
CA GLN A 530 4.36 14.49 5.20
C GLN A 530 4.47 15.45 6.39
N LYS A 531 3.83 15.11 7.54
CA LYS A 531 3.77 15.99 8.73
C LYS A 531 5.14 16.44 9.25
N PHE A 532 6.20 15.67 9.02
CA PHE A 532 7.56 16.08 9.43
C PHE A 532 8.01 17.35 8.70
N LYS A 533 7.73 17.48 7.40
CA LYS A 533 8.05 18.72 6.65
C LYS A 533 7.26 19.92 7.15
N LEU A 534 6.01 19.69 7.57
CA LEU A 534 5.19 20.76 8.15
C LEU A 534 5.77 21.22 9.51
N ARG A 535 6.35 20.30 10.30
CA ARG A 535 7.05 20.64 11.55
C ARG A 535 8.30 21.47 11.29
N ASP A 536 9.09 21.11 10.27
CA ASP A 536 10.29 21.87 9.88
C ASP A 536 9.91 23.29 9.48
N LEU A 537 8.84 23.48 8.67
CA LEU A 537 8.34 24.81 8.26
C LEU A 537 7.94 25.70 9.45
N ILE A 538 7.38 25.14 10.52
CA ILE A 538 7.01 25.93 11.71
C ILE A 538 8.22 26.28 12.55
N GLN A 539 9.22 25.40 12.64
CA GLN A 539 10.46 25.68 13.37
C GLN A 539 11.27 26.81 12.72
N ASP A 540 11.31 26.84 11.39
CA ASP A 540 12.00 27.89 10.61
C ASP A 540 11.29 29.25 10.70
N GLN A 541 9.96 29.29 10.94
CA GLN A 541 9.18 30.53 11.09
C GLN A 541 9.15 31.07 12.54
N GLY A 542 9.73 30.37 13.49
CA GLY A 542 9.77 30.69 14.91
C GLY A 542 10.99 31.54 15.35
N HIS A 543 11.76 32.11 14.40
CA HIS A 543 12.87 33.05 14.66
C HIS A 543 12.54 34.47 14.17
#